data_63c16115a7bc2766ede63927d7269e41
#
_entry.id   63c16115a7bc2766ede63927d7269e41
#
_cell.length_a   1.000
_cell.length_b   1.000
_cell.length_c   1.000
_cell.angle_alpha   90.00
_cell.angle_beta   90.00
_cell.angle_gamma   90.00
#
_symmetry.space_group_name_H-M   'P 1'
#
loop_
_entity.id
_entity.type
_entity.pdbx_description
1 polymer ?
#
loop_
_entity_poly.entity_id
_entity_poly.type
_entity_poly.pdbx_seq_one_letter_code
_entity_poly.pdbx_strand_id
1 'polypeptide(L)'
;MPFPSDTNPDTEVFDLLEVERSRQTTGLQLIASENFTSPAVMRATGSILTNKYSEGYPGKRYYGGNVNVDVIEALAISRVKELFGADHANVQPHSGASANMAVYLGLLNPGDTILGLSLDHGGHLTHGSPVNASGILYDFKSYGVKQGEERIDFDEMRELAQKHRPKMIVAGTTSYPRRLDPEPFKAIADEVGALLMFDIAHLAGLVAGGAHPNPVPYADVVTFTTH
;
A
#
# COMPACT_ATOMS: atom_id res chain seq x y z
N MET A 1 -11.81 -18.74 31.28
CA MET A 1 -13.22 -18.31 31.18
C MET A 1 -13.66 -18.57 29.75
N PRO A 2 -14.87 -19.13 29.52
CA PRO A 2 -15.42 -19.16 28.18
C PRO A 2 -15.58 -17.71 27.66
N PHE A 3 -15.36 -17.48 26.36
CA PHE A 3 -15.68 -16.21 25.78
C PHE A 3 -17.17 -15.90 25.95
N PRO A 4 -17.57 -14.62 26.17
CA PRO A 4 -18.99 -14.27 26.24
C PRO A 4 -19.70 -14.81 24.99
N SER A 5 -20.78 -15.55 25.21
CA SER A 5 -21.70 -15.84 24.11
C SER A 5 -22.34 -14.53 23.67
N ASP A 6 -22.69 -14.41 22.38
CA ASP A 6 -23.44 -13.28 21.80
C ASP A 6 -24.86 -13.21 22.46
N THR A 7 -24.90 -12.77 23.71
CA THR A 7 -26.13 -12.76 24.48
C THR A 7 -26.99 -11.51 24.27
N ASN A 8 -26.41 -10.47 23.64
CA ASN A 8 -27.15 -9.26 23.28
C ASN A 8 -26.43 -8.51 22.15
N PRO A 9 -26.51 -8.98 20.89
CA PRO A 9 -25.94 -8.25 19.76
C PRO A 9 -26.62 -6.89 19.60
N ASP A 10 -25.87 -5.87 19.20
CA ASP A 10 -26.43 -4.63 18.70
C ASP A 10 -27.18 -4.92 17.39
N THR A 11 -28.52 -5.11 17.52
CA THR A 11 -29.35 -5.53 16.40
C THR A 11 -29.35 -4.53 15.28
N GLU A 12 -29.22 -3.23 15.56
CA GLU A 12 -29.19 -2.16 14.57
C GLU A 12 -27.97 -2.29 13.65
N VAL A 13 -26.79 -2.55 14.22
CA VAL A 13 -25.55 -2.79 13.45
C VAL A 13 -25.66 -4.10 12.65
N PHE A 14 -26.10 -5.19 13.27
CA PHE A 14 -26.18 -6.49 12.60
C PHE A 14 -27.22 -6.51 11.48
N ASP A 15 -28.36 -5.80 11.63
CA ASP A 15 -29.35 -5.63 10.58
C ASP A 15 -28.76 -4.84 9.38
N LEU A 16 -27.98 -3.79 9.63
CA LEU A 16 -27.27 -3.05 8.59
C LEU A 16 -26.22 -3.91 7.86
N LEU A 17 -25.51 -4.81 8.56
CA LEU A 17 -24.61 -5.78 7.93
C LEU A 17 -25.34 -6.72 6.97
N GLU A 18 -26.57 -7.15 7.31
CA GLU A 18 -27.39 -7.96 6.41
C GLU A 18 -27.88 -7.17 5.18
N VAL A 19 -28.23 -5.92 5.35
CA VAL A 19 -28.55 -5.00 4.24
C VAL A 19 -27.34 -4.84 3.32
N GLU A 20 -26.16 -4.61 3.86
CA GLU A 20 -24.92 -4.48 3.09
C GLU A 20 -24.56 -5.81 2.38
N ARG A 21 -24.70 -6.95 3.05
CA ARG A 21 -24.52 -8.26 2.42
C ARG A 21 -25.44 -8.42 1.21
N SER A 22 -26.72 -8.04 1.35
CA SER A 22 -27.69 -8.07 0.24
C SER A 22 -27.26 -7.15 -0.90
N ARG A 23 -26.81 -5.93 -0.59
CA ARG A 23 -26.30 -4.98 -1.60
C ARG A 23 -25.14 -5.55 -2.39
N GLN A 24 -24.14 -6.15 -1.70
CA GLN A 24 -22.98 -6.74 -2.36
C GLN A 24 -23.31 -7.96 -3.21
N THR A 25 -24.32 -8.77 -2.82
CA THR A 25 -24.71 -9.97 -3.58
C THR A 25 -25.60 -9.69 -4.77
N THR A 26 -26.33 -8.56 -4.78
CA THR A 26 -27.27 -8.20 -5.83
C THR A 26 -26.76 -7.08 -6.74
N GLY A 27 -25.71 -6.36 -6.35
CA GLY A 27 -25.12 -5.28 -7.11
C GLY A 27 -23.90 -5.70 -7.92
N LEU A 28 -23.57 -4.92 -8.95
CA LEU A 28 -22.29 -4.99 -9.65
C LEU A 28 -21.31 -3.99 -9.04
N GLN A 29 -20.15 -4.49 -8.60
CA GLN A 29 -19.07 -3.65 -8.09
C GLN A 29 -18.21 -3.16 -9.24
N LEU A 30 -18.25 -1.85 -9.51
CA LEU A 30 -17.53 -1.21 -10.62
C LEU A 30 -16.32 -0.39 -10.15
N ILE A 31 -16.00 -0.39 -8.85
CA ILE A 31 -14.76 0.18 -8.34
C ILE A 31 -13.67 -0.87 -8.52
N ALA A 32 -12.77 -0.62 -9.48
CA ALA A 32 -11.78 -1.62 -9.93
C ALA A 32 -10.80 -2.10 -8.83
N SER A 33 -10.60 -1.29 -7.80
CA SER A 33 -9.72 -1.62 -6.67
C SER A 33 -10.40 -2.44 -5.57
N GLU A 34 -11.73 -2.55 -5.55
CA GLU A 34 -12.41 -3.37 -4.55
C GLU A 34 -12.33 -4.86 -4.91
N ASN A 35 -12.26 -5.68 -3.87
CA ASN A 35 -12.18 -7.14 -3.99
C ASN A 35 -13.04 -7.82 -2.92
N PHE A 36 -13.67 -8.93 -3.29
CA PHE A 36 -14.41 -9.75 -2.35
C PHE A 36 -13.45 -10.66 -1.57
N THR A 37 -13.31 -10.40 -0.28
CA THR A 37 -12.44 -11.18 0.57
C THR A 37 -13.06 -12.53 0.92
N SER A 38 -12.21 -13.53 1.19
CA SER A 38 -12.70 -14.86 1.56
C SER A 38 -13.30 -14.89 2.98
N PRO A 39 -14.25 -15.80 3.26
CA PRO A 39 -14.75 -16.01 4.61
C PRO A 39 -13.64 -16.33 5.62
N ALA A 40 -12.54 -16.94 5.21
CA ALA A 40 -11.41 -17.23 6.09
C ALA A 40 -10.71 -15.94 6.55
N VAL A 41 -10.50 -14.97 5.64
CA VAL A 41 -9.92 -13.67 5.99
C VAL A 41 -10.86 -12.90 6.92
N MET A 42 -12.17 -12.86 6.64
CA MET A 42 -13.15 -12.21 7.53
C MET A 42 -13.14 -12.82 8.93
N ARG A 43 -13.09 -14.16 9.06
CA ARG A 43 -12.99 -14.82 10.37
C ARG A 43 -11.69 -14.52 11.11
N ALA A 44 -10.58 -14.41 10.40
CA ALA A 44 -9.29 -14.04 11.00
C ALA A 44 -9.30 -12.60 11.52
N THR A 45 -9.83 -11.67 10.71
CA THR A 45 -9.92 -10.24 11.06
C THR A 45 -10.84 -10.00 12.26
N GLY A 46 -12.01 -10.65 12.31
CA GLY A 46 -12.96 -10.56 13.42
C GLY A 46 -12.71 -11.59 14.53
N SER A 47 -11.48 -12.01 14.77
CA SER A 47 -11.15 -13.04 15.74
C SER A 47 -10.80 -12.49 17.14
N ILE A 48 -10.52 -13.40 18.06
CA ILE A 48 -10.07 -13.07 19.43
C ILE A 48 -8.77 -12.25 19.48
N LEU A 49 -8.03 -12.15 18.38
CA LEU A 49 -6.85 -11.29 18.27
C LEU A 49 -7.20 -9.83 18.51
N THR A 50 -8.44 -9.42 18.25
CA THR A 50 -8.97 -8.08 18.57
C THR A 50 -8.80 -7.70 20.04
N ASN A 51 -8.74 -8.68 20.96
CA ASN A 51 -8.59 -8.45 22.40
C ASN A 51 -7.14 -8.17 22.83
N LYS A 52 -6.15 -8.23 21.91
CA LYS A 52 -4.74 -8.29 22.30
C LYS A 52 -3.95 -7.05 21.90
N TYR A 53 -3.36 -6.40 22.90
CA TYR A 53 -2.30 -5.42 22.70
C TYR A 53 -1.01 -6.12 22.28
N SER A 54 -0.44 -5.69 21.10
CA SER A 54 0.77 -6.30 20.51
C SER A 54 1.77 -5.28 20.00
N GLU A 55 1.89 -4.14 20.67
CA GLU A 55 2.87 -3.11 20.36
C GLU A 55 4.30 -3.65 20.38
N GLY A 56 5.12 -3.17 19.47
CA GLY A 56 6.47 -3.69 19.22
C GLY A 56 6.48 -4.73 18.09
N TYR A 57 7.53 -5.53 18.04
CA TYR A 57 7.74 -6.55 17.00
C TYR A 57 7.84 -7.96 17.61
N PRO A 58 7.72 -9.02 16.82
CA PRO A 58 7.93 -10.39 17.30
C PRO A 58 9.21 -10.52 18.11
N GLY A 59 9.10 -11.08 19.32
CA GLY A 59 10.21 -11.22 20.26
C GLY A 59 10.66 -9.93 20.96
N LYS A 60 10.06 -8.77 20.63
CA LYS A 60 10.37 -7.44 21.21
C LYS A 60 9.09 -6.66 21.49
N ARG A 61 8.15 -7.26 22.21
CA ARG A 61 6.88 -6.65 22.59
C ARG A 61 7.01 -5.82 23.87
N TYR A 62 6.21 -4.77 23.96
CA TYR A 62 6.08 -3.99 25.20
C TYR A 62 5.22 -4.68 26.25
N TYR A 63 4.33 -5.62 25.84
CA TYR A 63 3.41 -6.32 26.72
C TYR A 63 3.57 -7.84 26.63
N GLY A 64 3.23 -8.54 27.71
CA GLY A 64 3.22 -10.00 27.77
C GLY A 64 2.06 -10.63 26.99
N GLY A 65 2.10 -11.96 26.85
CA GLY A 65 1.00 -12.75 26.28
C GLY A 65 0.95 -12.73 24.74
N ASN A 66 2.04 -12.40 24.06
CA ASN A 66 2.10 -12.27 22.59
C ASN A 66 2.64 -13.52 21.87
N VAL A 67 2.83 -14.65 22.55
CA VAL A 67 3.46 -15.85 21.96
C VAL A 67 2.81 -16.26 20.63
N ASN A 68 1.47 -16.32 20.59
CA ASN A 68 0.75 -16.68 19.36
C ASN A 68 0.73 -15.55 18.33
N VAL A 69 0.64 -14.29 18.78
CA VAL A 69 0.68 -13.11 17.88
C VAL A 69 2.03 -13.02 17.19
N ASP A 70 3.13 -13.28 17.91
CA ASP A 70 4.47 -13.32 17.33
C ASP A 70 4.58 -14.34 16.21
N VAL A 71 4.03 -15.55 16.41
CA VAL A 71 4.04 -16.60 15.39
C VAL A 71 3.19 -16.19 14.17
N ILE A 72 2.02 -15.59 14.39
CA ILE A 72 1.14 -15.13 13.30
C ILE A 72 1.81 -14.03 12.49
N GLU A 73 2.40 -13.03 13.15
CA GLU A 73 3.08 -11.93 12.47
C GLU A 73 4.33 -12.43 11.73
N ALA A 74 5.14 -13.28 12.35
CA ALA A 74 6.29 -13.89 11.69
C ALA A 74 5.90 -14.73 10.46
N LEU A 75 4.78 -15.46 10.54
CA LEU A 75 4.23 -16.22 9.41
C LEU A 75 3.78 -15.28 8.28
N ALA A 76 3.11 -14.18 8.59
CA ALA A 76 2.70 -13.19 7.61
C ALA A 76 3.92 -12.56 6.90
N ILE A 77 4.95 -12.17 7.65
CA ILE A 77 6.22 -11.65 7.12
C ILE A 77 6.87 -12.66 6.18
N SER A 78 6.99 -13.92 6.62
CA SER A 78 7.60 -14.98 5.81
C SER A 78 6.87 -15.18 4.48
N ARG A 79 5.53 -15.25 4.52
CA ARG A 79 4.70 -15.43 3.32
C ARG A 79 4.77 -14.27 2.35
N VAL A 80 4.77 -13.03 2.83
CA VAL A 80 4.94 -11.84 1.98
C VAL A 80 6.31 -11.85 1.31
N LYS A 81 7.36 -12.14 2.07
CA LYS A 81 8.73 -12.26 1.52
C LYS A 81 8.81 -13.32 0.43
N GLU A 82 8.24 -14.49 0.66
CA GLU A 82 8.22 -15.58 -0.33
C GLU A 82 7.41 -15.20 -1.57
N LEU A 83 6.22 -14.61 -1.37
CA LEU A 83 5.30 -14.27 -2.45
C LEU A 83 5.85 -13.23 -3.43
N PHE A 84 6.58 -12.23 -2.91
CA PHE A 84 7.11 -11.12 -3.71
C PHE A 84 8.63 -11.21 -3.96
N GLY A 85 9.33 -12.15 -3.35
CA GLY A 85 10.79 -12.26 -3.44
C GLY A 85 11.53 -11.15 -2.71
N ALA A 86 10.98 -10.66 -1.58
CA ALA A 86 11.55 -9.56 -0.82
C ALA A 86 12.51 -10.04 0.28
N ASP A 87 13.57 -9.28 0.55
CA ASP A 87 14.51 -9.56 1.64
C ASP A 87 13.90 -9.28 3.02
N HIS A 88 13.08 -8.23 3.10
CA HIS A 88 12.42 -7.77 4.32
C HIS A 88 10.95 -7.47 4.07
N ALA A 89 10.12 -7.55 5.11
CA ALA A 89 8.73 -7.13 5.06
C ALA A 89 8.27 -6.61 6.42
N ASN A 90 7.39 -5.61 6.39
CA ASN A 90 6.63 -5.12 7.53
C ASN A 90 5.14 -5.25 7.21
N VAL A 91 4.41 -5.97 8.08
CA VAL A 91 2.99 -6.28 7.90
C VAL A 91 2.09 -5.53 8.89
N GLN A 92 2.64 -4.56 9.63
CA GLN A 92 1.91 -3.83 10.67
C GLN A 92 1.10 -2.62 10.18
N PRO A 93 1.40 -1.93 9.05
CA PRO A 93 0.59 -0.80 8.61
C PRO A 93 -0.89 -1.17 8.46
N HIS A 94 -1.78 -0.28 8.87
CA HIS A 94 -3.24 -0.51 8.82
C HIS A 94 -3.84 -0.28 7.43
N SER A 95 -3.13 0.43 6.55
CA SER A 95 -3.58 0.77 5.20
C SER A 95 -2.39 1.10 4.30
N GLY A 96 -2.62 1.16 2.98
CA GLY A 96 -1.62 1.68 2.04
C GLY A 96 -1.18 3.10 2.37
N ALA A 97 -2.11 3.96 2.79
CA ALA A 97 -1.78 5.33 3.20
C ALA A 97 -0.84 5.36 4.40
N SER A 98 -1.07 4.52 5.44
CA SER A 98 -0.17 4.44 6.59
C SER A 98 1.17 3.80 6.23
N ALA A 99 1.20 2.83 5.30
CA ALA A 99 2.45 2.27 4.79
C ALA A 99 3.29 3.33 4.06
N ASN A 100 2.68 4.11 3.15
CA ASN A 100 3.36 5.18 2.42
C ASN A 100 3.91 6.25 3.39
N MET A 101 3.10 6.69 4.34
CA MET A 101 3.56 7.66 5.34
C MET A 101 4.68 7.12 6.23
N ALA A 102 4.65 5.83 6.59
CA ALA A 102 5.73 5.21 7.34
C ALA A 102 7.04 5.20 6.55
N VAL A 103 6.98 4.94 5.23
CA VAL A 103 8.16 5.03 4.34
C VAL A 103 8.70 6.45 4.30
N TYR A 104 7.84 7.45 4.07
CA TYR A 104 8.28 8.85 4.02
C TYR A 104 8.91 9.29 5.35
N LEU A 105 8.26 9.03 6.47
CA LEU A 105 8.78 9.40 7.81
C LEU A 105 10.04 8.64 8.20
N GLY A 106 10.20 7.41 7.71
CA GLY A 106 11.37 6.57 8.03
C GLY A 106 12.61 6.87 7.20
N LEU A 107 12.44 7.38 5.98
CA LEU A 107 13.53 7.54 5.01
C LEU A 107 13.82 9.00 4.62
N LEU A 108 12.91 9.92 4.91
CA LEU A 108 12.99 11.32 4.50
C LEU A 108 12.82 12.26 5.69
N ASN A 109 13.23 13.51 5.49
CA ASN A 109 12.93 14.61 6.43
C ASN A 109 11.76 15.44 5.88
N PRO A 110 10.93 16.04 6.77
CA PRO A 110 9.92 17.01 6.32
C PRO A 110 10.54 18.10 5.46
N GLY A 111 9.90 18.40 4.32
CA GLY A 111 10.40 19.35 3.34
C GLY A 111 11.31 18.76 2.25
N ASP A 112 11.73 17.49 2.36
CA ASP A 112 12.47 16.83 1.29
C ASP A 112 11.62 16.76 0.01
N THR A 113 12.29 16.90 -1.14
CA THR A 113 11.63 16.83 -2.45
C THR A 113 11.37 15.38 -2.83
N ILE A 114 10.14 15.10 -3.25
CA ILE A 114 9.68 13.81 -3.77
C ILE A 114 9.08 14.04 -5.17
N LEU A 115 9.33 13.12 -6.10
CA LEU A 115 8.73 13.12 -7.43
C LEU A 115 7.69 12.00 -7.53
N GLY A 116 6.42 12.32 -7.80
CA GLY A 116 5.32 11.37 -7.87
C GLY A 116 4.43 11.57 -9.10
N LEU A 117 3.60 10.57 -9.43
CA LEU A 117 2.62 10.71 -10.50
C LEU A 117 1.48 11.64 -10.06
N SER A 118 1.14 12.61 -10.92
CA SER A 118 0.01 13.52 -10.70
C SER A 118 -1.29 12.75 -10.42
N LEU A 119 -2.10 13.26 -9.48
CA LEU A 119 -3.41 12.70 -9.17
C LEU A 119 -4.32 12.65 -10.41
N ASP A 120 -4.31 13.72 -11.22
CA ASP A 120 -5.12 13.85 -12.44
C ASP A 120 -4.69 12.86 -13.53
N HIS A 121 -3.49 12.31 -13.44
CA HIS A 121 -2.92 11.32 -14.36
C HIS A 121 -2.90 9.90 -13.79
N GLY A 122 -3.61 9.67 -12.70
CA GLY A 122 -3.79 8.35 -12.11
C GLY A 122 -2.93 8.05 -10.88
N GLY A 123 -2.29 9.05 -10.28
CA GLY A 123 -1.61 8.94 -9.00
C GLY A 123 -2.57 8.71 -7.84
N HIS A 124 -2.04 8.61 -6.64
CA HIS A 124 -2.81 8.45 -5.41
C HIS A 124 -2.73 9.73 -4.55
N LEU A 125 -3.70 9.93 -3.64
CA LEU A 125 -3.69 11.07 -2.69
C LEU A 125 -2.38 11.15 -1.90
N THR A 126 -1.84 10.00 -1.48
CA THR A 126 -0.58 9.93 -0.74
C THR A 126 0.67 10.15 -1.60
N HIS A 127 0.52 10.41 -2.90
CA HIS A 127 1.61 10.78 -3.80
C HIS A 127 1.71 12.30 -3.98
N GLY A 128 1.46 13.06 -2.90
CA GLY A 128 1.71 14.50 -2.86
C GLY A 128 0.49 15.38 -3.10
N SER A 129 -0.74 14.86 -2.99
CA SER A 129 -1.94 15.72 -3.07
C SER A 129 -1.87 16.81 -1.99
N PRO A 130 -2.17 18.09 -2.33
CA PRO A 130 -2.07 19.21 -1.38
C PRO A 130 -2.99 19.08 -0.15
N VAL A 131 -4.04 18.27 -0.24
CA VAL A 131 -4.97 18.01 0.87
C VAL A 131 -4.58 16.79 1.70
N ASN A 132 -3.49 16.11 1.34
CA ASN A 132 -2.99 14.93 2.03
C ASN A 132 -1.73 15.28 2.85
N ALA A 133 -1.51 14.57 3.95
CA ALA A 133 -0.33 14.75 4.79
C ALA A 133 1.00 14.68 3.99
N SER A 134 1.05 13.84 2.94
CA SER A 134 2.24 13.76 2.08
C SER A 134 2.56 15.10 1.40
N GLY A 135 1.56 15.77 0.79
CA GLY A 135 1.74 17.06 0.14
C GLY A 135 1.90 18.23 1.11
N ILE A 136 1.48 18.07 2.38
CA ILE A 136 1.66 19.08 3.44
C ILE A 136 3.08 19.01 4.03
N LEU A 137 3.61 17.80 4.22
CA LEU A 137 4.89 17.60 4.92
C LEU A 137 6.11 17.61 4.00
N TYR A 138 5.92 17.27 2.72
CA TYR A 138 7.00 17.11 1.75
C TYR A 138 6.80 17.98 0.51
N ASP A 139 7.90 18.34 -0.16
CA ASP A 139 7.87 19.11 -1.39
C ASP A 139 7.67 18.20 -2.61
N PHE A 140 6.42 17.85 -2.89
CA PHE A 140 6.10 17.00 -4.04
C PHE A 140 6.14 17.78 -5.37
N LYS A 141 6.84 17.18 -6.34
CA LYS A 141 6.79 17.53 -7.76
C LYS A 141 6.08 16.42 -8.49
N SER A 142 5.29 16.75 -9.51
CA SER A 142 4.49 15.75 -10.22
C SER A 142 4.99 15.58 -11.64
N TYR A 143 5.17 14.33 -12.08
CA TYR A 143 5.26 13.96 -13.48
C TYR A 143 3.90 13.51 -13.99
N GLY A 144 3.75 13.41 -15.32
CA GLY A 144 2.48 13.11 -15.94
C GLY A 144 2.50 12.00 -16.97
N VAL A 145 1.43 11.97 -17.75
CA VAL A 145 1.32 11.15 -18.96
C VAL A 145 1.44 12.02 -20.19
N LYS A 146 2.00 11.47 -21.24
CA LYS A 146 2.20 12.15 -22.53
C LYS A 146 0.86 12.33 -23.21
N GLN A 147 0.57 13.56 -23.59
CA GLN A 147 -0.69 13.90 -24.27
C GLN A 147 -0.82 13.14 -25.59
N GLY A 148 -1.97 12.50 -25.80
CA GLY A 148 -2.29 11.75 -27.01
C GLY A 148 -1.80 10.30 -27.01
N GLU A 149 -0.83 9.93 -26.16
CA GLU A 149 -0.38 8.57 -25.97
C GLU A 149 -0.96 7.92 -24.70
N GLU A 150 -1.30 8.74 -23.71
CA GLU A 150 -1.82 8.34 -22.39
C GLU A 150 -0.88 7.33 -21.70
N ARG A 151 0.43 7.52 -21.88
CA ARG A 151 1.51 6.75 -21.24
C ARG A 151 2.34 7.67 -20.37
N ILE A 152 2.92 7.14 -19.30
CA ILE A 152 3.85 7.90 -18.45
C ILE A 152 4.93 8.51 -19.33
N ASP A 153 5.13 9.83 -19.18
CA ASP A 153 6.16 10.59 -19.89
C ASP A 153 7.48 10.47 -19.12
N PHE A 154 8.29 9.49 -19.52
CA PHE A 154 9.60 9.26 -18.90
C PHE A 154 10.63 10.33 -19.27
N ASP A 155 10.43 11.06 -20.37
CA ASP A 155 11.30 12.17 -20.75
C ASP A 155 11.05 13.36 -19.82
N GLU A 156 9.79 13.76 -19.64
CA GLU A 156 9.39 14.76 -18.64
C GLU A 156 9.85 14.37 -17.24
N MET A 157 9.61 13.11 -16.85
CA MET A 157 9.98 12.60 -15.54
C MET A 157 11.49 12.72 -15.29
N ARG A 158 12.33 12.40 -16.27
CA ARG A 158 13.79 12.55 -16.19
C ARG A 158 14.22 14.02 -16.08
N GLU A 159 13.63 14.91 -16.88
CA GLU A 159 13.89 16.36 -16.80
C GLU A 159 13.54 16.91 -15.42
N LEU A 160 12.39 16.53 -14.86
CA LEU A 160 11.96 16.93 -13.51
C LEU A 160 12.88 16.36 -12.44
N ALA A 161 13.29 15.10 -12.57
CA ALA A 161 14.22 14.47 -11.64
C ALA A 161 15.59 15.17 -11.63
N GLN A 162 16.13 15.47 -12.80
CA GLN A 162 17.40 16.22 -12.94
C GLN A 162 17.30 17.64 -12.40
N LYS A 163 16.20 18.31 -12.65
CA LYS A 163 15.94 19.69 -12.21
C LYS A 163 15.76 19.80 -10.70
N HIS A 164 14.98 18.92 -10.12
CA HIS A 164 14.55 19.03 -8.72
C HIS A 164 15.35 18.16 -7.76
N ARG A 165 16.13 17.20 -8.28
CA ARG A 165 16.98 16.29 -7.49
C ARG A 165 16.23 15.69 -6.29
N PRO A 166 15.11 15.00 -6.52
CA PRO A 166 14.30 14.45 -5.44
C PRO A 166 15.10 13.45 -4.60
N LYS A 167 14.76 13.33 -3.32
CA LYS A 167 15.29 12.28 -2.44
C LYS A 167 14.63 10.94 -2.71
N MET A 168 13.39 10.97 -3.21
CA MET A 168 12.62 9.77 -3.54
C MET A 168 11.79 10.00 -4.80
N ILE A 169 11.70 8.97 -5.62
CA ILE A 169 10.72 8.86 -6.71
C ILE A 169 9.67 7.85 -6.30
N VAL A 170 8.39 8.25 -6.38
CA VAL A 170 7.24 7.38 -6.11
C VAL A 170 6.62 6.96 -7.43
N ALA A 171 6.75 5.68 -7.74
CA ALA A 171 6.05 5.01 -8.82
C ALA A 171 4.83 4.29 -8.26
N GLY A 172 3.80 4.12 -9.08
CA GLY A 172 2.55 3.47 -8.67
C GLY A 172 1.34 4.29 -9.05
N THR A 173 0.20 3.62 -9.14
CA THR A 173 -1.00 4.23 -9.71
C THR A 173 -2.27 3.72 -9.06
N THR A 174 -3.31 4.57 -9.08
CA THR A 174 -4.66 4.20 -8.67
C THR A 174 -5.54 3.88 -9.88
N SER A 175 -5.47 4.70 -10.93
CA SER A 175 -6.39 4.60 -12.07
C SER A 175 -5.69 4.59 -13.44
N TYR A 176 -4.41 4.33 -13.48
CA TYR A 176 -3.66 4.19 -14.73
C TYR A 176 -3.80 2.75 -15.28
N PRO A 177 -4.46 2.55 -16.44
CA PRO A 177 -4.88 1.21 -16.88
C PRO A 177 -3.81 0.45 -17.68
N ARG A 178 -2.57 0.94 -17.71
CA ARG A 178 -1.51 0.34 -18.50
C ARG A 178 -0.48 -0.35 -17.61
N ARG A 179 0.25 -1.27 -18.20
CA ARG A 179 1.37 -1.95 -17.54
C ARG A 179 2.43 -0.94 -17.11
N LEU A 180 2.88 -1.05 -15.86
CA LEU A 180 4.03 -0.32 -15.32
C LEU A 180 5.27 -1.23 -15.37
N ASP A 181 6.23 -0.85 -16.15
CA ASP A 181 7.54 -1.49 -16.18
C ASP A 181 8.45 -0.77 -15.16
N PRO A 182 9.03 -1.47 -14.19
CA PRO A 182 9.84 -0.83 -13.15
C PRO A 182 11.22 -0.34 -13.64
N GLU A 183 11.78 -0.90 -14.72
CA GLU A 183 13.14 -0.56 -15.19
C GLU A 183 13.34 0.93 -15.52
N PRO A 184 12.44 1.61 -16.27
CA PRO A 184 12.63 3.04 -16.57
C PRO A 184 12.62 3.92 -15.31
N PHE A 185 11.80 3.60 -14.32
CA PHE A 185 11.77 4.30 -13.03
C PHE A 185 13.09 4.14 -12.28
N LYS A 186 13.60 2.90 -12.22
CA LYS A 186 14.87 2.61 -11.57
C LYS A 186 16.02 3.36 -12.25
N ALA A 187 16.07 3.34 -13.57
CA ALA A 187 17.11 4.05 -14.31
C ALA A 187 17.13 5.56 -13.99
N ILE A 188 15.95 6.20 -13.95
CA ILE A 188 15.86 7.63 -13.62
C ILE A 188 16.24 7.89 -12.15
N ALA A 189 15.79 7.02 -11.23
CA ALA A 189 16.15 7.15 -9.83
C ALA A 189 17.67 7.08 -9.62
N ASP A 190 18.34 6.13 -10.28
CA ASP A 190 19.79 5.97 -10.22
C ASP A 190 20.55 7.16 -10.80
N GLU A 191 20.08 7.73 -11.92
CA GLU A 191 20.69 8.92 -12.55
C GLU A 191 20.79 10.12 -11.58
N VAL A 192 19.86 10.22 -10.64
CA VAL A 192 19.80 11.36 -9.71
C VAL A 192 20.16 10.98 -8.26
N GLY A 193 20.38 9.69 -7.98
CA GLY A 193 20.66 9.17 -6.64
C GLY A 193 19.47 9.23 -5.71
N ALA A 194 18.25 9.09 -6.24
CA ALA A 194 17.01 9.04 -5.47
C ALA A 194 16.66 7.61 -5.06
N LEU A 195 15.98 7.45 -3.94
CA LEU A 195 15.31 6.19 -3.61
C LEU A 195 14.13 5.98 -4.54
N LEU A 196 13.89 4.72 -4.93
CA LEU A 196 12.69 4.33 -5.67
C LEU A 196 11.71 3.62 -4.75
N MET A 197 10.56 4.24 -4.51
CA MET A 197 9.41 3.61 -3.88
C MET A 197 8.39 3.21 -4.95
N PHE A 198 7.90 1.97 -4.87
CA PHE A 198 6.87 1.49 -5.78
C PHE A 198 5.60 1.13 -5.00
N ASP A 199 4.53 1.91 -5.20
CA ASP A 199 3.21 1.64 -4.62
C ASP A 199 2.39 0.78 -5.58
N ILE A 200 2.21 -0.50 -5.21
CA ILE A 200 1.45 -1.47 -5.98
C ILE A 200 0.10 -1.81 -5.33
N ALA A 201 -0.46 -0.91 -4.52
CA ALA A 201 -1.71 -1.18 -3.80
C ALA A 201 -2.80 -1.75 -4.71
N HIS A 202 -2.97 -1.20 -5.92
CA HIS A 202 -3.95 -1.67 -6.90
C HIS A 202 -3.45 -2.78 -7.83
N LEU A 203 -2.17 -3.13 -7.78
CA LEU A 203 -1.52 -4.10 -8.66
C LEU A 203 -1.04 -5.35 -7.92
N ALA A 204 -1.06 -5.34 -6.58
CA ALA A 204 -0.45 -6.39 -5.76
C ALA A 204 -0.92 -7.80 -6.11
N GLY A 205 -2.22 -7.99 -6.35
CA GLY A 205 -2.77 -9.27 -6.77
C GLY A 205 -2.28 -9.72 -8.15
N LEU A 206 -2.13 -8.78 -9.10
CA LEU A 206 -1.61 -9.07 -10.44
C LEU A 206 -0.12 -9.39 -10.41
N VAL A 207 0.64 -8.69 -9.56
CA VAL A 207 2.07 -8.98 -9.34
C VAL A 207 2.24 -10.35 -8.70
N ALA A 208 1.51 -10.64 -7.63
CA ALA A 208 1.54 -11.94 -6.94
C ALA A 208 1.13 -13.10 -7.86
N GLY A 209 0.17 -12.86 -8.76
CA GLY A 209 -0.29 -13.84 -9.76
C GLY A 209 0.57 -13.92 -11.02
N GLY A 210 1.66 -13.15 -11.12
CA GLY A 210 2.54 -13.14 -12.29
C GLY A 210 1.99 -12.46 -13.54
N ALA A 211 0.86 -11.76 -13.45
CA ALA A 211 0.22 -11.05 -14.57
C ALA A 211 0.78 -9.63 -14.77
N HIS A 212 1.53 -9.11 -13.81
CA HIS A 212 2.19 -7.80 -13.87
C HIS A 212 3.63 -7.93 -13.38
N PRO A 213 4.59 -7.12 -13.92
CA PRO A 213 5.97 -7.15 -13.46
C PRO A 213 6.09 -6.93 -11.94
N ASN A 214 6.95 -7.69 -11.31
CA ASN A 214 7.27 -7.51 -9.91
C ASN A 214 8.31 -6.38 -9.75
N PRO A 215 8.01 -5.28 -9.05
CA PRO A 215 8.94 -4.18 -8.87
C PRO A 215 9.99 -4.42 -7.76
N VAL A 216 9.82 -5.46 -6.94
CA VAL A 216 10.70 -5.71 -5.77
C VAL A 216 12.19 -5.80 -6.15
N PRO A 217 12.61 -6.41 -7.27
CA PRO A 217 14.02 -6.42 -7.66
C PRO A 217 14.61 -5.06 -8.06
N TYR A 218 13.76 -4.05 -8.29
CA TYR A 218 14.15 -2.74 -8.81
C TYR A 218 14.00 -1.62 -7.78
N ALA A 219 13.03 -1.74 -6.87
CA ALA A 219 12.68 -0.68 -5.93
C ALA A 219 13.39 -0.87 -4.58
N ASP A 220 13.75 0.26 -3.94
CA ASP A 220 14.27 0.24 -2.58
C ASP A 220 13.18 -0.09 -1.56
N VAL A 221 11.93 0.31 -1.84
CA VAL A 221 10.75 0.00 -1.03
C VAL A 221 9.55 -0.24 -1.93
N VAL A 222 8.77 -1.28 -1.59
CA VAL A 222 7.47 -1.55 -2.22
C VAL A 222 6.39 -1.50 -1.15
N THR A 223 5.32 -0.75 -1.42
CA THR A 223 4.14 -0.68 -0.56
C THR A 223 2.92 -1.23 -1.26
N PHE A 224 2.00 -1.81 -0.50
CA PHE A 224 0.72 -2.29 -1.05
C PHE A 224 -0.34 -2.48 0.02
N THR A 225 -1.54 -2.79 -0.41
CA THR A 225 -2.67 -3.24 0.42
C THR A 225 -3.06 -4.66 0.05
N THR A 226 -3.83 -5.31 0.91
CA THR A 226 -4.28 -6.70 0.71
C THR A 226 -5.74 -6.82 0.24
N HIS A 227 -6.34 -5.71 -0.18
CA HIS A 227 -7.70 -5.72 -0.74
C HIS A 227 -7.78 -6.26 -2.16
#